data_cc82a77427eea39a43f036389e25e69c
#
_entry.id   cc82a77427eea39a43f036389e25e69c
#
_cell.length_a   1.000
_cell.length_b   1.000
_cell.length_c   1.000
_cell.angle_alpha   90.00
_cell.angle_beta   90.00
_cell.angle_gamma   90.00
#
_symmetry.space_group_name_H-M   'P 1'
#
loop_
_entity.id
_entity.type
_entity.pdbx_description
1 polymer ?
#
loop_
_entity_poly.entity_id
_entity_poly.type
_entity_poly.pdbx_seq_one_letter_code
_entity_poly.pdbx_strand_id
1 'polypeptide(L)'
;MTDRLLVATRKGLFVLQDDGKGGWAPSAPHFAGEPVSMVLPDPRDGTLYAALNLGHFGVKLHRLRAGKTDWEECAVPVYPPQPAEATRAGNGASADKGADSGAQSSTGTAVDSGTDNADAAEPRPPSPPWTLQQIWSLEAGGPDEPGVLWAGTIPGGLFRSDDGGDTWVLNRALWDRPERPEWFGGGYDAPGIHSVMIDPRDSQHVTIGISCGGVWQSFDGGASWRLSSEGMEADYMPPERRGDANVQDPHRVVQCAANPDVLWTQHHCAIFRSTDGAAHWQRIEAQPSSFGFAVAVHPREPDTAWFVPAVKDACRIPVDGQFVVTRTRDGGRTFERFSNGLPPAPAYDLVYRHGLVVDDSGTRLAMGSTTGALWTSNDGGENWRLISAHLPPVYCVRFG
;
A
#
# COMPACT_ATOMS: atom_id res chain seq x y z
N MET A 1 -24.38 3.54 -7.20
CA MET A 1 -23.56 4.65 -6.66
C MET A 1 -23.17 4.25 -5.27
N THR A 2 -21.90 4.26 -4.99
CA THR A 2 -21.36 3.99 -3.66
C THR A 2 -21.77 5.14 -2.73
N ASP A 3 -22.46 4.81 -1.65
CA ASP A 3 -23.01 5.78 -0.69
C ASP A 3 -22.21 5.84 0.62
N ARG A 4 -21.13 5.04 0.70
CA ARG A 4 -20.25 4.99 1.86
C ARG A 4 -18.82 5.35 1.49
N LEU A 5 -18.17 6.05 2.41
CA LEU A 5 -16.73 6.32 2.38
C LEU A 5 -16.09 5.71 3.63
N LEU A 6 -15.15 4.82 3.44
CA LEU A 6 -14.43 4.09 4.48
C LEU A 6 -13.07 4.75 4.67
N VAL A 7 -12.77 5.19 5.88
CA VAL A 7 -11.54 5.93 6.21
C VAL A 7 -10.81 5.21 7.34
N ALA A 8 -9.81 4.45 6.98
CA ALA A 8 -8.94 3.74 7.91
C ALA A 8 -7.87 4.69 8.46
N THR A 9 -7.78 4.80 9.77
CA THR A 9 -6.92 5.76 10.46
C THR A 9 -6.09 5.12 11.57
N ARG A 10 -5.16 5.89 12.12
CA ARG A 10 -4.36 5.47 13.29
C ARG A 10 -5.19 5.17 14.54
N LYS A 11 -6.47 5.57 14.60
CA LYS A 11 -7.33 5.40 15.79
C LYS A 11 -8.77 4.98 15.45
N GLY A 12 -8.93 4.11 14.48
CA GLY A 12 -10.22 3.53 14.12
C GLY A 12 -10.55 3.59 12.65
N LEU A 13 -11.61 2.89 12.29
CA LEU A 13 -12.24 2.93 10.98
C LEU A 13 -13.47 3.83 11.05
N PHE A 14 -13.46 4.93 10.33
CA PHE A 14 -14.59 5.83 10.19
C PHE A 14 -15.37 5.46 8.93
N VAL A 15 -16.68 5.24 9.09
CA VAL A 15 -17.60 5.03 7.98
C VAL A 15 -18.44 6.28 7.82
N LEU A 16 -18.36 6.93 6.66
CA LEU A 16 -19.15 8.11 6.35
C LEU A 16 -20.24 7.73 5.36
N GLN A 17 -21.44 8.27 5.55
CA GLN A 17 -22.56 8.11 4.66
C GLN A 17 -22.73 9.36 3.78
N ASP A 18 -23.02 9.16 2.49
CA ASP A 18 -23.42 10.25 1.60
C ASP A 18 -24.76 10.83 2.09
N ASP A 19 -24.79 12.13 2.34
CA ASP A 19 -26.02 12.84 2.79
C ASP A 19 -26.99 13.18 1.63
N GLY A 20 -26.68 12.74 0.41
CA GLY A 20 -27.45 13.01 -0.80
C GLY A 20 -27.41 14.48 -1.26
N LYS A 21 -26.62 15.32 -0.57
CA LYS A 21 -26.44 16.76 -0.86
C LYS A 21 -24.98 17.11 -1.16
N GLY A 22 -24.18 16.08 -1.45
CA GLY A 22 -22.73 16.20 -1.72
C GLY A 22 -21.90 16.33 -0.44
N GLY A 23 -22.45 16.02 0.72
CA GLY A 23 -21.75 15.95 2.00
C GLY A 23 -21.61 14.52 2.53
N TRP A 24 -20.80 14.36 3.56
CA TRP A 24 -20.53 13.08 4.19
C TRP A 24 -20.76 13.20 5.71
N ALA A 25 -21.63 12.37 6.26
CA ALA A 25 -21.92 12.32 7.69
C ALA A 25 -21.14 11.17 8.34
N PRO A 26 -20.23 11.43 9.30
CA PRO A 26 -19.50 10.39 9.99
C PRO A 26 -20.39 9.62 10.96
N SER A 27 -20.22 8.30 11.01
CA SER A 27 -20.73 7.46 12.11
C SER A 27 -19.71 7.39 13.26
N ALA A 28 -20.10 6.75 14.37
CA ALA A 28 -19.11 6.38 15.40
C ALA A 28 -18.06 5.43 14.80
N PRO A 29 -16.77 5.60 15.14
CA PRO A 29 -15.74 4.78 14.57
C PRO A 29 -15.81 3.33 15.08
N HIS A 30 -15.57 2.38 14.19
CA HIS A 30 -15.24 1.01 14.55
C HIS A 30 -13.76 0.95 15.02
N PHE A 31 -13.43 0.03 15.91
CA PHE A 31 -12.08 -0.14 16.48
C PHE A 31 -11.52 1.16 17.07
N ALA A 32 -12.36 1.88 17.83
CA ALA A 32 -12.01 3.19 18.41
C ALA A 32 -10.72 3.13 19.25
N GLY A 33 -9.71 3.92 18.86
CA GLY A 33 -8.39 3.94 19.51
C GLY A 33 -7.35 3.01 18.89
N GLU A 34 -7.74 2.07 18.03
CA GLU A 34 -6.85 1.09 17.42
C GLU A 34 -6.45 1.49 15.99
N PRO A 35 -5.19 1.28 15.58
CA PRO A 35 -4.75 1.58 14.22
C PRO A 35 -5.33 0.59 13.20
N VAL A 36 -6.11 1.10 12.25
CA VAL A 36 -6.62 0.35 11.10
C VAL A 36 -5.74 0.67 9.91
N SER A 37 -4.91 -0.28 9.46
CA SER A 37 -3.93 -0.06 8.40
C SER A 37 -4.51 -0.18 7.00
N MET A 38 -5.56 -1.01 6.83
CA MET A 38 -6.19 -1.28 5.53
C MET A 38 -7.68 -1.60 5.72
N VAL A 39 -8.48 -1.23 4.73
CA VAL A 39 -9.89 -1.60 4.63
C VAL A 39 -10.19 -2.08 3.21
N LEU A 40 -11.01 -3.12 3.10
CA LEU A 40 -11.52 -3.64 1.82
C LEU A 40 -13.06 -3.77 1.90
N PRO A 41 -13.82 -2.99 1.12
CA PRO A 41 -15.18 -3.35 0.79
C PRO A 41 -15.18 -4.39 -0.34
N ASP A 42 -15.62 -5.60 -0.06
CA ASP A 42 -15.72 -6.65 -1.07
C ASP A 42 -16.95 -6.39 -1.96
N PRO A 43 -16.77 -6.07 -3.26
CA PRO A 43 -17.89 -5.72 -4.12
C PRO A 43 -18.78 -6.92 -4.49
N ARG A 44 -18.31 -8.15 -4.23
CA ARG A 44 -19.00 -9.39 -4.63
C ARG A 44 -20.16 -9.74 -3.69
N ASP A 45 -20.01 -9.47 -2.39
CA ASP A 45 -21.00 -9.84 -1.37
C ASP A 45 -21.28 -8.72 -0.34
N GLY A 46 -20.58 -7.60 -0.43
CA GLY A 46 -20.72 -6.45 0.46
C GLY A 46 -20.05 -6.64 1.84
N THR A 47 -19.24 -7.67 2.03
CA THR A 47 -18.46 -7.86 3.25
C THR A 47 -17.39 -6.77 3.36
N LEU A 48 -17.22 -6.20 4.54
CA LEU A 48 -16.13 -5.28 4.84
C LEU A 48 -15.02 -6.04 5.59
N TYR A 49 -13.77 -5.81 5.19
CA TYR A 49 -12.61 -6.28 5.91
C TYR A 49 -11.81 -5.11 6.46
N ALA A 50 -11.26 -5.26 7.67
CA ALA A 50 -10.41 -4.27 8.31
C ALA A 50 -9.16 -4.95 8.88
N ALA A 51 -7.98 -4.53 8.42
CA ALA A 51 -6.71 -4.99 8.96
C ALA A 51 -6.18 -3.96 9.97
N LEU A 52 -5.82 -4.43 11.16
CA LEU A 52 -5.31 -3.62 12.26
C LEU A 52 -3.84 -3.94 12.50
N ASN A 53 -3.05 -2.90 12.78
CA ASN A 53 -1.66 -3.05 13.20
C ASN A 53 -1.51 -2.57 14.66
N LEU A 54 -1.58 -3.49 15.59
CA LEU A 54 -1.60 -3.21 17.02
C LEU A 54 -0.20 -3.17 17.66
N GLY A 55 0.85 -3.00 16.82
CA GLY A 55 2.24 -2.97 17.27
C GLY A 55 2.65 -4.29 17.92
N HIS A 56 3.11 -4.26 19.17
CA HIS A 56 3.55 -5.48 19.87
C HIS A 56 2.42 -6.49 20.17
N PHE A 57 1.15 -6.10 20.04
CA PHE A 57 0.01 -7.02 20.12
C PHE A 57 -0.28 -7.73 18.80
N GLY A 58 0.53 -7.44 17.75
CA GLY A 58 0.47 -8.08 16.46
C GLY A 58 -0.53 -7.46 15.50
N VAL A 59 -0.68 -8.13 14.37
CA VAL A 59 -1.63 -7.76 13.31
C VAL A 59 -2.91 -8.55 13.53
N LYS A 60 -4.06 -7.91 13.28
CA LYS A 60 -5.39 -8.52 13.31
C LYS A 60 -6.11 -8.26 12.00
N LEU A 61 -6.97 -9.17 11.61
CA LEU A 61 -7.90 -9.02 10.50
C LEU A 61 -9.31 -9.27 11.01
N HIS A 62 -10.23 -8.41 10.64
CA HIS A 62 -11.64 -8.56 10.99
C HIS A 62 -12.49 -8.44 9.74
N ARG A 63 -13.65 -9.11 9.74
CA ARG A 63 -14.67 -8.95 8.70
C ARG A 63 -16.03 -8.58 9.31
N LEU A 64 -16.78 -7.77 8.58
CA LEU A 64 -18.18 -7.46 8.86
C LEU A 64 -19.01 -7.88 7.66
N ARG A 65 -19.76 -8.97 7.78
CA ARG A 65 -20.59 -9.48 6.70
C ARG A 65 -21.76 -8.53 6.42
N ALA A 66 -22.20 -8.47 5.18
CA ALA A 66 -23.33 -7.65 4.78
C ALA A 66 -24.59 -7.93 5.66
N GLY A 67 -25.21 -6.86 6.14
CA GLY A 67 -26.38 -6.93 7.02
C GLY A 67 -26.12 -7.37 8.48
N LYS A 68 -24.85 -7.54 8.88
CA LYS A 68 -24.45 -7.76 10.27
C LYS A 68 -23.97 -6.48 10.93
N THR A 69 -23.95 -6.48 12.27
CA THR A 69 -23.47 -5.35 13.10
C THR A 69 -22.15 -5.66 13.82
N ASP A 70 -21.84 -6.93 13.95
CA ASP A 70 -20.70 -7.38 14.75
C ASP A 70 -19.56 -7.82 13.83
N TRP A 71 -18.35 -7.34 14.15
CA TRP A 71 -17.12 -7.74 13.50
C TRP A 71 -16.67 -9.11 14.00
N GLU A 72 -16.32 -9.98 13.07
CA GLU A 72 -15.72 -11.28 13.32
C GLU A 72 -14.20 -11.22 13.13
N GLU A 73 -13.41 -11.72 14.08
CA GLU A 73 -11.96 -11.86 13.89
C GLU A 73 -11.67 -13.00 12.91
N CYS A 74 -10.84 -12.73 11.91
CA CYS A 74 -10.35 -13.68 10.91
C CYS A 74 -8.94 -14.16 11.26
N ALA A 75 -8.47 -15.22 10.60
CA ALA A 75 -7.06 -15.57 10.63
C ALA A 75 -6.21 -14.45 9.98
N VAL A 76 -4.93 -14.41 10.34
CA VAL A 76 -3.93 -13.55 9.69
C VAL A 76 -2.87 -14.40 9.00
N PRO A 77 -2.20 -13.85 7.97
CA PRO A 77 -1.06 -14.50 7.33
C PRO A 77 0.03 -14.94 8.30
N VAL A 78 0.55 -16.15 8.12
CA VAL A 78 1.64 -16.72 8.93
C VAL A 78 2.80 -17.11 8.03
N TYR A 79 3.99 -16.60 8.36
CA TYR A 79 5.22 -16.87 7.61
C TYR A 79 5.85 -18.19 8.00
N PRO A 80 6.68 -18.77 7.09
CA PRO A 80 7.52 -19.92 7.43
C PRO A 80 8.63 -19.53 8.41
N PRO A 81 9.30 -20.53 9.05
CA PRO A 81 10.48 -20.30 9.85
C PRO A 81 11.57 -19.56 9.05
N GLN A 82 12.32 -18.68 9.72
CA GLN A 82 13.47 -18.00 9.11
C GLN A 82 14.62 -18.99 8.89
N PRO A 83 15.40 -18.86 7.80
CA PRO A 83 16.65 -19.58 7.65
C PRO A 83 17.59 -19.28 8.81
N ALA A 84 18.33 -20.31 9.30
CA ALA A 84 19.24 -20.18 10.45
C ALA A 84 20.34 -19.11 10.26
N GLU A 85 20.68 -18.77 9.03
CA GLU A 85 21.67 -17.73 8.68
C GLU A 85 21.09 -16.30 8.77
N ALA A 86 19.81 -16.10 8.48
CA ALA A 86 19.16 -14.80 8.55
C ALA A 86 19.05 -14.26 9.99
N THR A 87 19.03 -15.14 10.99
CA THR A 87 18.98 -14.78 12.41
C THR A 87 20.28 -14.13 12.91
N ARG A 88 21.41 -14.32 12.21
CA ARG A 88 22.71 -13.72 12.58
C ARG A 88 22.92 -12.32 12.01
N ALA A 89 22.30 -11.98 10.88
CA ALA A 89 22.46 -10.66 10.24
C ALA A 89 21.63 -9.56 10.92
N GLY A 90 20.52 -9.90 11.58
CA GLY A 90 19.62 -8.93 12.23
C GLY A 90 20.15 -8.32 13.54
N ASN A 91 21.21 -8.91 14.15
CA ASN A 91 21.78 -8.42 15.41
C ASN A 91 23.02 -7.52 15.22
N GLY A 92 23.39 -7.18 13.99
CA GLY A 92 24.65 -6.48 13.69
C GLY A 92 24.55 -5.13 12.97
N ALA A 93 23.37 -4.65 12.62
CA ALA A 93 23.21 -3.39 11.89
C ALA A 93 22.22 -2.45 12.59
N SER A 94 22.55 -1.97 13.77
CA SER A 94 22.00 -0.76 14.35
C SER A 94 22.94 0.40 13.98
N ALA A 95 22.72 0.99 12.81
CA ALA A 95 23.30 2.27 12.43
C ALA A 95 22.18 3.31 12.45
N ASP A 96 22.16 4.04 13.54
CA ASP A 96 21.72 5.41 13.76
C ASP A 96 21.07 6.14 12.56
N LYS A 97 19.75 6.30 12.60
CA LYS A 97 19.03 7.47 12.05
C LYS A 97 17.70 7.65 12.77
N GLY A 98 17.61 8.81 13.45
CA GLY A 98 16.60 9.23 14.36
C GLY A 98 15.14 9.10 13.90
N ALA A 99 14.35 8.52 14.78
CA ALA A 99 12.96 8.81 14.98
C ALA A 99 12.67 8.67 16.47
N ASP A 100 12.30 9.76 17.06
CA ASP A 100 11.99 9.99 18.47
C ASP A 100 10.94 9.01 19.01
N SER A 101 11.35 8.13 19.94
CA SER A 101 10.47 7.52 20.93
C SER A 101 11.33 7.02 22.10
N GLY A 102 11.23 7.74 23.23
CA GLY A 102 11.99 7.44 24.43
C GLY A 102 11.67 6.06 25.03
N ALA A 103 12.72 5.29 25.30
CA ALA A 103 12.74 4.25 26.31
C ALA A 103 14.19 3.97 26.72
N GLN A 104 14.39 3.79 27.99
CA GLN A 104 15.65 3.80 28.74
C GLN A 104 16.53 2.58 28.46
N SER A 105 17.85 2.82 28.45
CA SER A 105 18.91 1.82 28.35
C SER A 105 19.16 1.11 29.68
N SER A 106 19.43 -0.19 29.63
CA SER A 106 20.17 -0.91 30.65
C SER A 106 21.40 -1.60 30.04
N THR A 107 22.56 -1.23 30.53
CA THR A 107 23.88 -1.74 30.18
C THR A 107 24.13 -3.11 30.82
N GLY A 108 24.60 -4.07 30.02
CA GLY A 108 25.13 -5.35 30.49
C GLY A 108 26.38 -5.72 29.71
N THR A 109 27.54 -5.74 30.38
CA THR A 109 28.83 -6.14 29.87
C THR A 109 28.93 -7.67 29.69
N ALA A 110 29.34 -8.12 28.51
CA ALA A 110 29.69 -9.51 28.23
C ALA A 110 31.17 -9.76 28.40
N VAL A 111 31.52 -10.82 29.13
CA VAL A 111 32.88 -11.33 29.27
C VAL A 111 33.03 -12.58 28.40
N ASP A 112 34.06 -12.58 27.58
CA ASP A 112 34.44 -13.68 26.70
C ASP A 112 35.19 -14.77 27.53
N SER A 113 34.82 -16.03 27.36
CA SER A 113 35.61 -17.19 27.76
C SER A 113 35.37 -18.36 26.82
N GLY A 114 36.31 -18.58 25.92
CA GLY A 114 36.30 -19.76 25.06
C GLY A 114 36.63 -21.06 25.81
N THR A 115 35.93 -22.12 25.44
CA THR A 115 36.43 -23.51 25.54
C THR A 115 35.75 -24.34 24.45
N ASP A 116 36.55 -24.90 23.56
CA ASP A 116 36.18 -25.94 22.61
C ASP A 116 35.78 -27.22 23.36
N ASN A 117 34.56 -27.67 23.19
CA ASN A 117 34.13 -29.04 23.42
C ASN A 117 33.23 -29.51 22.29
N ALA A 118 33.72 -30.50 21.53
CA ALA A 118 32.95 -31.23 20.55
C ALA A 118 32.07 -32.24 21.28
N ASP A 119 30.83 -31.83 21.63
CA ASP A 119 29.78 -32.75 22.08
C ASP A 119 28.64 -32.76 21.08
N ALA A 120 28.01 -33.96 20.95
CA ALA A 120 26.94 -34.23 20.01
C ALA A 120 25.88 -33.13 20.03
N ALA A 121 25.76 -32.39 18.91
CA ALA A 121 24.85 -31.26 18.78
C ALA A 121 23.41 -31.71 19.04
N GLU A 122 22.84 -31.28 20.15
CA GLU A 122 21.38 -31.39 20.36
C GLU A 122 20.67 -30.75 19.16
N PRO A 123 19.52 -31.26 18.73
CA PRO A 123 18.76 -30.68 17.62
C PRO A 123 18.46 -29.23 17.96
N ARG A 124 19.04 -28.32 17.15
CA ARG A 124 18.86 -26.87 17.30
C ARG A 124 17.37 -26.56 17.23
N PRO A 125 16.82 -25.77 18.16
CA PRO A 125 15.42 -25.38 18.10
C PRO A 125 15.11 -24.74 16.73
N PRO A 126 13.92 -24.97 16.17
CA PRO A 126 13.53 -24.39 14.88
C PRO A 126 13.64 -22.87 14.95
N SER A 127 14.16 -22.28 13.87
CA SER A 127 14.22 -20.81 13.74
C SER A 127 12.81 -20.22 13.90
N PRO A 128 12.66 -19.05 14.56
CA PRO A 128 11.36 -18.41 14.66
C PRO A 128 10.83 -18.04 13.27
N PRO A 129 9.51 -17.96 13.06
CA PRO A 129 8.94 -17.49 11.81
C PRO A 129 9.28 -15.99 11.61
N TRP A 130 9.20 -15.54 10.35
CA TRP A 130 9.19 -14.11 10.07
C TRP A 130 7.98 -13.48 10.77
N THR A 131 8.15 -12.30 11.36
CA THR A 131 7.05 -11.60 12.04
C THR A 131 6.23 -10.82 11.04
N LEU A 132 4.92 -11.05 10.98
CA LEU A 132 3.98 -10.22 10.24
C LEU A 132 3.93 -8.83 10.90
N GLN A 133 4.39 -7.81 10.18
CA GLN A 133 4.40 -6.43 10.68
C GLN A 133 3.13 -5.69 10.29
N GLN A 134 2.63 -5.92 9.05
CA GLN A 134 1.45 -5.25 8.55
C GLN A 134 0.85 -5.99 7.35
N ILE A 135 -0.49 -6.00 7.24
CA ILE A 135 -1.19 -6.20 5.97
C ILE A 135 -1.21 -4.83 5.29
N TRP A 136 -0.49 -4.70 4.17
CA TRP A 136 -0.28 -3.42 3.48
C TRP A 136 -1.10 -3.27 2.21
N SER A 137 -1.59 -4.38 1.65
CA SER A 137 -2.67 -4.41 0.67
C SER A 137 -3.61 -5.57 0.97
N LEU A 138 -4.88 -5.38 0.71
CA LEU A 138 -5.93 -6.39 0.86
C LEU A 138 -6.93 -6.17 -0.27
N GLU A 139 -7.08 -7.18 -1.12
CA GLU A 139 -7.94 -7.09 -2.32
C GLU A 139 -8.75 -8.37 -2.50
N ALA A 140 -9.94 -8.22 -3.05
CA ALA A 140 -10.78 -9.33 -3.45
C ALA A 140 -10.21 -10.03 -4.69
N GLY A 141 -10.39 -11.33 -4.82
CA GLY A 141 -10.19 -12.06 -6.07
C GLY A 141 -11.14 -11.61 -7.17
N GLY A 142 -11.07 -12.22 -8.34
CA GLY A 142 -11.94 -11.89 -9.45
C GLY A 142 -13.43 -12.17 -9.16
N PRO A 143 -14.33 -11.69 -10.02
CA PRO A 143 -15.77 -11.82 -9.82
C PRO A 143 -16.25 -13.27 -9.84
N ASP A 144 -15.51 -14.16 -10.46
CA ASP A 144 -15.76 -15.60 -10.55
C ASP A 144 -15.10 -16.43 -9.43
N GLU A 145 -14.40 -15.77 -8.50
CA GLU A 145 -13.67 -16.39 -7.38
C GLU A 145 -14.29 -16.01 -6.02
N PRO A 146 -15.51 -16.46 -5.68
CA PRO A 146 -16.15 -16.10 -4.41
C PRO A 146 -15.30 -16.55 -3.22
N GLY A 147 -15.12 -15.67 -2.23
CA GLY A 147 -14.31 -15.94 -1.03
C GLY A 147 -12.80 -15.79 -1.21
N VAL A 148 -12.29 -15.64 -2.44
CA VAL A 148 -10.87 -15.41 -2.66
C VAL A 148 -10.48 -14.01 -2.22
N LEU A 149 -9.41 -13.94 -1.43
CA LEU A 149 -8.76 -12.69 -1.00
C LEU A 149 -7.25 -12.79 -1.23
N TRP A 150 -6.64 -11.66 -1.53
CA TRP A 150 -5.21 -11.49 -1.61
C TRP A 150 -4.71 -10.49 -0.57
N ALA A 151 -3.68 -10.86 0.17
CA ALA A 151 -3.03 -9.98 1.15
C ALA A 151 -1.55 -9.82 0.82
N GLY A 152 -1.14 -8.58 0.53
CA GLY A 152 0.25 -8.16 0.45
C GLY A 152 0.70 -7.63 1.81
N THR A 153 1.88 -8.03 2.27
CA THR A 153 2.30 -7.82 3.66
C THR A 153 3.70 -7.21 3.77
N ILE A 154 4.04 -6.78 4.97
CA ILE A 154 5.40 -6.49 5.41
C ILE A 154 5.78 -7.54 6.46
N PRO A 155 6.94 -8.24 6.30
CA PRO A 155 7.85 -8.24 5.15
C PRO A 155 7.18 -8.73 3.86
N GLY A 156 7.79 -8.52 2.70
CA GLY A 156 7.21 -8.72 1.38
C GLY A 156 6.72 -10.13 1.08
N GLY A 157 5.59 -10.51 1.63
CA GLY A 157 4.87 -11.75 1.37
C GLY A 157 3.53 -11.49 0.69
N LEU A 158 3.17 -12.36 -0.25
CA LEU A 158 1.85 -12.40 -0.85
C LEU A 158 1.13 -13.64 -0.32
N PHE A 159 -0.07 -13.45 0.19
CA PHE A 159 -0.90 -14.54 0.71
C PHE A 159 -2.24 -14.56 0.00
N ARG A 160 -2.79 -15.76 -0.17
CA ARG A 160 -4.11 -16.00 -0.72
C ARG A 160 -4.98 -16.72 0.32
N SER A 161 -6.22 -16.31 0.43
CA SER A 161 -7.29 -17.02 1.12
C SER A 161 -8.33 -17.43 0.08
N ASP A 162 -8.88 -18.64 0.22
CA ASP A 162 -9.97 -19.15 -0.63
C ASP A 162 -11.30 -19.24 0.15
N ASP A 163 -11.32 -18.79 1.41
CA ASP A 163 -12.43 -18.98 2.35
C ASP A 163 -12.85 -17.70 3.08
N GLY A 164 -12.59 -16.53 2.47
CA GLY A 164 -12.98 -15.24 3.04
C GLY A 164 -12.16 -14.81 4.25
N GLY A 165 -10.91 -15.27 4.34
CA GLY A 165 -9.98 -14.90 5.40
C GLY A 165 -9.94 -15.85 6.60
N ASP A 166 -10.62 -17.00 6.53
CA ASP A 166 -10.57 -18.01 7.60
C ASP A 166 -9.22 -18.76 7.61
N THR A 167 -8.59 -18.92 6.43
CA THR A 167 -7.22 -19.44 6.29
C THR A 167 -6.42 -18.66 5.25
N TRP A 168 -5.08 -18.66 5.39
CA TRP A 168 -4.16 -17.97 4.49
C TRP A 168 -3.01 -18.88 4.07
N VAL A 169 -2.71 -18.88 2.78
CA VAL A 169 -1.60 -19.63 2.19
C VAL A 169 -0.59 -18.67 1.60
N LEU A 170 0.68 -18.80 2.00
CA LEU A 170 1.78 -18.04 1.42
C LEU A 170 1.98 -18.47 -0.04
N ASN A 171 2.03 -17.50 -0.96
CA ASN A 171 2.38 -17.74 -2.34
C ASN A 171 3.88 -18.08 -2.46
N ARG A 172 4.16 -19.39 -2.47
CA ARG A 172 5.55 -19.90 -2.54
C ARG A 172 6.22 -19.58 -3.85
N ALA A 173 5.48 -19.55 -4.96
CA ALA A 173 6.04 -19.26 -6.27
C ALA A 173 6.68 -17.85 -6.34
N LEU A 174 6.15 -16.89 -5.57
CA LEU A 174 6.74 -15.56 -5.41
C LEU A 174 7.77 -15.53 -4.28
N TRP A 175 7.45 -16.15 -3.13
CA TRP A 175 8.30 -16.10 -1.94
C TRP A 175 9.66 -16.73 -2.16
N ASP A 176 9.73 -17.81 -2.93
CA ASP A 176 10.95 -18.59 -3.20
C ASP A 176 11.70 -18.10 -4.45
N ARG A 177 11.32 -16.92 -5.02
CA ARG A 177 12.02 -16.31 -6.14
C ARG A 177 13.47 -15.97 -5.77
N PRO A 178 14.45 -16.26 -6.65
CA PRO A 178 15.86 -15.94 -6.42
C PRO A 178 16.13 -14.44 -6.30
N GLU A 179 15.26 -13.60 -6.88
CA GLU A 179 15.37 -12.14 -6.82
C GLU A 179 14.92 -11.55 -5.48
N ARG A 180 14.08 -12.26 -4.71
CA ARG A 180 13.51 -11.77 -3.46
C ARG A 180 14.54 -11.31 -2.41
N PRO A 181 15.67 -11.97 -2.22
CA PRO A 181 16.71 -11.51 -1.28
C PRO A 181 17.31 -10.14 -1.61
N GLU A 182 17.14 -9.65 -2.84
CA GLU A 182 17.60 -8.33 -3.26
C GLU A 182 16.57 -7.21 -2.96
N TRP A 183 15.32 -7.56 -2.61
CA TRP A 183 14.33 -6.57 -2.21
C TRP A 183 14.72 -5.95 -0.88
N PHE A 184 14.51 -4.64 -0.73
CA PHE A 184 14.85 -3.92 0.48
C PHE A 184 13.71 -2.99 0.93
N GLY A 185 13.83 -2.37 2.10
CA GLY A 185 12.82 -1.49 2.64
C GLY A 185 12.81 -0.12 1.96
N GLY A 186 11.62 0.32 1.52
CA GLY A 186 11.38 1.67 1.00
C GLY A 186 10.49 2.46 1.95
N GLY A 187 10.95 2.72 3.17
CA GLY A 187 10.17 3.37 4.22
C GLY A 187 9.83 2.49 5.41
N TYR A 188 10.17 1.21 5.34
CA TYR A 188 10.21 0.22 6.43
C TYR A 188 11.55 -0.52 6.36
N ASP A 189 11.94 -1.20 7.44
CA ASP A 189 13.19 -1.98 7.47
C ASP A 189 13.15 -3.20 6.53
N ALA A 190 11.95 -3.63 6.16
CA ALA A 190 11.72 -4.74 5.25
C ALA A 190 10.89 -4.29 4.03
N PRO A 191 11.07 -4.93 2.86
CA PRO A 191 10.21 -4.69 1.70
C PRO A 191 8.76 -5.04 2.03
N GLY A 192 7.81 -4.48 1.27
CA GLY A 192 6.39 -4.77 1.44
C GLY A 192 5.62 -4.75 0.14
N ILE A 193 4.57 -5.56 0.06
CA ILE A 193 3.64 -5.59 -1.07
C ILE A 193 2.46 -4.68 -0.75
N HIS A 194 2.40 -3.53 -1.42
CA HIS A 194 1.40 -2.49 -1.16
C HIS A 194 0.34 -2.34 -2.27
N SER A 195 0.52 -2.98 -3.41
CA SER A 195 -0.45 -2.97 -4.49
C SER A 195 -0.70 -4.40 -4.95
N VAL A 196 -1.96 -4.78 -5.03
CA VAL A 196 -2.44 -6.01 -5.66
C VAL A 196 -3.58 -5.58 -6.59
N MET A 197 -3.55 -6.04 -7.82
CA MET A 197 -4.59 -5.77 -8.82
C MET A 197 -4.93 -7.08 -9.53
N ILE A 198 -6.22 -7.37 -9.62
CA ILE A 198 -6.75 -8.49 -10.39
C ILE A 198 -7.29 -7.91 -11.70
N ASP A 199 -6.87 -8.47 -12.83
CA ASP A 199 -7.38 -8.04 -14.13
C ASP A 199 -8.89 -8.35 -14.21
N PRO A 200 -9.74 -7.37 -14.45
CA PRO A 200 -11.18 -7.60 -14.49
C PRO A 200 -11.64 -8.52 -15.65
N ARG A 201 -10.75 -8.81 -16.60
CA ARG A 201 -11.01 -9.72 -17.73
C ARG A 201 -10.60 -11.17 -17.44
N ASP A 202 -9.68 -11.36 -16.47
CA ASP A 202 -9.09 -12.67 -16.17
C ASP A 202 -8.61 -12.70 -14.71
N SER A 203 -9.32 -13.42 -13.85
CA SER A 203 -9.01 -13.58 -12.42
C SER A 203 -7.65 -14.25 -12.17
N GLN A 204 -7.10 -14.95 -13.17
CA GLN A 204 -5.78 -15.56 -13.08
C GLN A 204 -4.65 -14.55 -13.32
N HIS A 205 -4.96 -13.37 -13.88
CA HIS A 205 -3.98 -12.32 -14.10
C HIS A 205 -3.91 -11.39 -12.88
N VAL A 206 -2.84 -11.54 -12.11
CA VAL A 206 -2.57 -10.77 -10.89
C VAL A 206 -1.33 -9.92 -11.10
N THR A 207 -1.44 -8.62 -10.85
CA THR A 207 -0.30 -7.68 -10.86
C THR A 207 -0.07 -7.16 -9.45
N ILE A 208 1.19 -7.12 -9.00
CA ILE A 208 1.56 -6.61 -7.68
C ILE A 208 2.67 -5.55 -7.78
N GLY A 209 2.66 -4.62 -6.82
CA GLY A 209 3.73 -3.64 -6.61
C GLY A 209 4.41 -3.85 -5.26
N ILE A 210 5.73 -3.92 -5.28
CA ILE A 210 6.59 -4.21 -4.13
C ILE A 210 7.50 -3.00 -3.89
N SER A 211 7.49 -2.48 -2.68
CA SER A 211 8.42 -1.42 -2.27
C SER A 211 9.86 -1.92 -2.41
N CYS A 212 10.67 -1.23 -3.22
CA CYS A 212 12.03 -1.61 -3.62
C CYS A 212 12.17 -3.08 -4.07
N GLY A 213 11.19 -3.55 -4.84
CA GLY A 213 11.14 -4.91 -5.38
C GLY A 213 10.44 -4.97 -6.75
N GLY A 214 10.02 -3.81 -7.29
CA GLY A 214 9.44 -3.67 -8.61
C GLY A 214 7.98 -4.08 -8.72
N VAL A 215 7.55 -4.24 -9.97
CA VAL A 215 6.21 -4.73 -10.36
C VAL A 215 6.34 -6.17 -10.86
N TRP A 216 5.45 -7.04 -10.40
CA TRP A 216 5.43 -8.46 -10.77
C TRP A 216 4.05 -8.85 -11.28
N GLN A 217 4.01 -9.82 -12.20
CA GLN A 217 2.78 -10.35 -12.77
C GLN A 217 2.75 -11.86 -12.74
N SER A 218 1.56 -12.39 -12.49
CA SER A 218 1.18 -13.77 -12.68
C SER A 218 0.03 -13.83 -13.68
N PHE A 219 0.00 -14.86 -14.55
CA PHE A 219 -1.06 -15.13 -15.50
C PHE A 219 -1.72 -16.48 -15.26
N ASP A 220 -1.44 -17.08 -14.11
CA ASP A 220 -1.86 -18.42 -13.71
C ASP A 220 -2.28 -18.48 -12.23
N GLY A 221 -2.90 -17.40 -11.73
CA GLY A 221 -3.43 -17.30 -10.37
C GLY A 221 -2.35 -17.37 -9.29
N GLY A 222 -1.12 -16.93 -9.61
CA GLY A 222 0.01 -16.92 -8.69
C GLY A 222 0.85 -18.19 -8.70
N ALA A 223 0.63 -19.14 -9.64
CA ALA A 223 1.44 -20.35 -9.76
C ALA A 223 2.84 -20.05 -10.30
N SER A 224 2.99 -18.99 -11.11
CA SER A 224 4.28 -18.47 -11.55
C SER A 224 4.29 -16.94 -11.60
N TRP A 225 5.48 -16.32 -11.52
CA TRP A 225 5.65 -14.87 -11.49
C TRP A 225 6.75 -14.41 -12.43
N ARG A 226 6.52 -13.31 -13.12
CA ARG A 226 7.52 -12.59 -13.90
C ARG A 226 7.68 -11.16 -13.42
N LEU A 227 8.90 -10.66 -13.45
CA LEU A 227 9.22 -9.26 -13.19
C LEU A 227 8.76 -8.40 -14.37
N SER A 228 8.09 -7.28 -14.11
CA SER A 228 7.41 -6.45 -15.09
C SER A 228 7.65 -4.96 -14.83
N SER A 229 8.91 -4.57 -14.63
CA SER A 229 9.33 -3.18 -14.35
C SER A 229 10.22 -2.60 -15.47
N GLU A 230 10.25 -3.21 -16.66
CA GLU A 230 11.10 -2.73 -17.74
C GLU A 230 10.75 -1.29 -18.16
N GLY A 231 11.76 -0.43 -18.27
CA GLY A 231 11.60 0.99 -18.58
C GLY A 231 11.43 1.89 -17.35
N MET A 232 11.33 1.33 -16.14
CA MET A 232 11.46 2.12 -14.91
C MET A 232 12.92 2.45 -14.62
N GLU A 233 13.15 3.56 -13.91
CA GLU A 233 14.49 4.03 -13.53
C GLU A 233 14.52 4.44 -12.07
N ALA A 234 15.43 3.83 -11.31
CA ALA A 234 15.69 4.09 -9.91
C ALA A 234 16.88 5.04 -9.75
N ASP A 235 16.64 6.35 -9.74
CA ASP A 235 17.70 7.39 -9.69
C ASP A 235 18.56 7.32 -8.40
N TYR A 236 18.08 6.64 -7.36
CA TYR A 236 18.83 6.39 -6.12
C TYR A 236 19.86 5.25 -6.24
N MET A 237 19.80 4.49 -7.33
CA MET A 237 20.77 3.43 -7.59
C MET A 237 21.97 3.95 -8.37
N PRO A 238 23.14 3.29 -8.28
CA PRO A 238 24.28 3.58 -9.15
C PRO A 238 23.88 3.54 -10.64
N PRO A 239 24.51 4.34 -11.51
CA PRO A 239 24.08 4.50 -12.91
C PRO A 239 23.89 3.18 -13.67
N GLU A 240 24.72 2.18 -13.42
CA GLU A 240 24.68 0.85 -14.05
C GLU A 240 23.51 -0.02 -13.56
N ARG A 241 22.87 0.34 -12.45
CA ARG A 241 21.75 -0.39 -11.86
C ARG A 241 20.43 0.37 -11.91
N ARG A 242 20.39 1.58 -12.45
CA ARG A 242 19.15 2.39 -12.47
C ARG A 242 18.01 1.72 -13.20
N GLY A 243 18.30 1.02 -14.29
CA GLY A 243 17.32 0.26 -15.09
C GLY A 243 17.09 -1.17 -14.59
N ASP A 244 17.71 -1.58 -13.46
CA ASP A 244 17.51 -2.91 -12.90
C ASP A 244 16.05 -3.06 -12.41
N ALA A 245 15.31 -3.94 -13.03
CA ALA A 245 13.87 -4.08 -12.82
C ALA A 245 13.50 -4.52 -11.40
N ASN A 246 14.41 -5.24 -10.71
CA ASN A 246 14.18 -5.81 -9.38
C ASN A 246 14.38 -4.81 -8.23
N VAL A 247 14.98 -3.64 -8.49
CA VAL A 247 15.25 -2.62 -7.47
C VAL A 247 14.31 -1.41 -7.56
N GLN A 248 13.36 -1.43 -8.48
CA GLN A 248 12.42 -0.34 -8.65
C GLN A 248 11.53 -0.18 -7.43
N ASP A 249 11.21 1.07 -7.04
CA ASP A 249 10.38 1.40 -5.89
C ASP A 249 9.06 2.06 -6.32
N PRO A 250 8.08 1.31 -6.81
CA PRO A 250 6.73 1.82 -6.97
C PRO A 250 6.15 2.15 -5.59
N HIS A 251 5.68 3.37 -5.37
CA HIS A 251 4.96 3.73 -4.16
C HIS A 251 3.50 3.28 -4.21
N ARG A 252 2.89 3.32 -5.39
CA ARG A 252 1.54 2.82 -5.65
C ARG A 252 1.41 2.48 -7.12
N VAL A 253 0.84 1.32 -7.44
CA VAL A 253 0.47 0.92 -8.80
C VAL A 253 -1.05 0.83 -8.87
N VAL A 254 -1.65 1.35 -9.94
CA VAL A 254 -3.09 1.29 -10.22
C VAL A 254 -3.34 0.93 -11.68
N GLN A 255 -4.47 0.28 -11.93
CA GLN A 255 -4.88 -0.21 -13.25
C GLN A 255 -6.22 0.40 -13.64
N CYS A 256 -6.39 0.80 -14.89
CA CYS A 256 -7.67 1.29 -15.39
C CYS A 256 -8.64 0.13 -15.61
N ALA A 257 -9.80 0.14 -14.95
CA ALA A 257 -10.75 -0.97 -15.00
C ALA A 257 -11.30 -1.24 -16.42
N ALA A 258 -11.57 -0.19 -17.20
CA ALA A 258 -12.10 -0.34 -18.56
C ALA A 258 -11.01 -0.67 -19.59
N ASN A 259 -9.75 -0.39 -19.31
CA ASN A 259 -8.60 -0.75 -20.13
C ASN A 259 -7.44 -1.24 -19.26
N PRO A 260 -7.46 -2.48 -18.81
CA PRO A 260 -6.48 -3.03 -17.89
C PRO A 260 -5.03 -3.09 -18.43
N ASP A 261 -4.83 -2.90 -19.73
CA ASP A 261 -3.49 -2.78 -20.31
C ASP A 261 -2.84 -1.43 -19.97
N VAL A 262 -3.62 -0.45 -19.45
CA VAL A 262 -3.10 0.83 -18.98
C VAL A 262 -2.96 0.84 -17.48
N LEU A 263 -1.70 0.94 -17.02
CA LEU A 263 -1.33 1.06 -15.63
C LEU A 263 -0.57 2.36 -15.38
N TRP A 264 -0.73 2.89 -14.19
CA TRP A 264 0.00 4.04 -13.69
C TRP A 264 0.71 3.69 -12.39
N THR A 265 1.88 4.27 -12.19
CA THR A 265 2.54 4.19 -10.89
C THR A 265 3.07 5.54 -10.45
N GLN A 266 2.81 5.89 -9.19
CA GLN A 266 3.65 6.83 -8.48
C GLN A 266 4.86 6.04 -8.01
N HIS A 267 6.01 6.33 -8.59
CA HIS A 267 7.29 5.72 -8.24
C HIS A 267 8.10 6.68 -7.37
N HIS A 268 9.12 6.18 -6.67
CA HIS A 268 10.02 6.99 -5.83
C HIS A 268 10.69 8.14 -6.59
N CYS A 269 11.06 7.94 -7.84
CA CYS A 269 11.81 8.92 -8.62
C CYS A 269 10.93 9.77 -9.56
N ALA A 270 9.81 9.23 -10.03
CA ALA A 270 8.97 9.85 -11.05
C ALA A 270 7.57 9.25 -11.09
N ILE A 271 6.77 9.67 -12.05
CA ILE A 271 5.56 8.96 -12.48
C ILE A 271 5.94 8.04 -13.64
N PHE A 272 5.40 6.82 -13.67
CA PHE A 272 5.51 5.96 -14.85
C PHE A 272 4.14 5.48 -15.29
N ARG A 273 4.01 5.24 -16.58
CA ARG A 273 2.82 4.72 -17.23
C ARG A 273 3.17 3.56 -18.16
N SER A 274 2.37 2.52 -18.13
CA SER A 274 2.36 1.45 -19.12
C SER A 274 1.06 1.51 -19.93
N THR A 275 1.11 1.10 -21.20
CA THR A 275 -0.04 0.95 -22.09
C THR A 275 -0.11 -0.42 -22.75
N ASP A 276 0.72 -1.34 -22.28
CA ASP A 276 0.88 -2.70 -22.83
C ASP A 276 0.86 -3.77 -21.72
N GLY A 277 0.06 -3.55 -20.66
CA GLY A 277 -0.13 -4.50 -19.59
C GLY A 277 1.12 -4.67 -18.72
N ALA A 278 1.81 -3.58 -18.41
CA ALA A 278 3.05 -3.54 -17.64
C ALA A 278 4.25 -4.24 -18.29
N ALA A 279 4.22 -4.50 -19.61
CA ALA A 279 5.39 -5.03 -20.32
C ALA A 279 6.50 -3.98 -20.37
N HIS A 280 6.14 -2.72 -20.62
CA HIS A 280 7.08 -1.60 -20.62
C HIS A 280 6.47 -0.38 -19.91
N TRP A 281 7.34 0.39 -19.25
CA TRP A 281 6.95 1.61 -18.53
C TRP A 281 7.65 2.83 -19.13
N GLN A 282 6.89 3.89 -19.31
CA GLN A 282 7.37 5.18 -19.78
C GLN A 282 7.44 6.16 -18.63
N ARG A 283 8.59 6.80 -18.43
CA ARG A 283 8.78 7.89 -17.46
C ARG A 283 8.00 9.12 -17.89
N ILE A 284 7.34 9.76 -16.93
CA ILE A 284 6.55 10.97 -17.10
C ILE A 284 7.01 11.99 -16.07
N GLU A 285 7.30 13.20 -16.53
CA GLU A 285 7.65 14.33 -15.68
C GLU A 285 6.43 15.21 -15.46
N ALA A 286 6.13 15.52 -14.20
CA ALA A 286 5.00 16.34 -13.80
C ALA A 286 5.45 17.60 -13.05
N GLN A 287 4.62 18.65 -13.11
CA GLN A 287 4.80 19.87 -12.33
C GLN A 287 3.67 19.99 -11.28
N PRO A 288 3.98 20.42 -10.04
CA PRO A 288 5.24 21.00 -9.56
C PRO A 288 6.31 19.97 -9.17
N SER A 289 5.99 18.69 -9.11
CA SER A 289 6.92 17.59 -8.81
C SER A 289 6.37 16.29 -9.36
N SER A 290 7.27 15.40 -9.79
CA SER A 290 6.96 14.01 -10.13
C SER A 290 7.06 13.07 -8.92
N PHE A 291 7.46 13.57 -7.75
CA PHE A 291 7.54 12.82 -6.51
C PHE A 291 6.23 12.90 -5.73
N GLY A 292 5.81 11.78 -5.18
CA GLY A 292 4.65 11.63 -4.30
C GLY A 292 4.48 10.18 -3.86
N PHE A 293 3.31 9.84 -3.31
CA PHE A 293 3.02 8.48 -2.87
C PHE A 293 1.70 7.94 -3.45
N ALA A 294 0.74 8.82 -3.68
CA ALA A 294 -0.61 8.44 -4.09
C ALA A 294 -0.81 8.64 -5.60
N VAL A 295 -1.52 7.70 -6.21
CA VAL A 295 -2.04 7.81 -7.57
C VAL A 295 -3.41 7.18 -7.63
N ALA A 296 -4.33 7.79 -8.39
CA ALA A 296 -5.61 7.21 -8.79
C ALA A 296 -5.75 7.33 -10.31
N VAL A 297 -6.35 6.33 -10.96
CA VAL A 297 -6.63 6.34 -12.39
C VAL A 297 -8.14 6.32 -12.60
N HIS A 298 -8.62 7.08 -13.59
CA HIS A 298 -10.03 7.09 -13.93
C HIS A 298 -10.49 5.70 -14.41
N PRO A 299 -11.60 5.16 -13.88
CA PRO A 299 -12.01 3.79 -14.15
C PRO A 299 -12.34 3.50 -15.63
N ARG A 300 -12.69 4.52 -16.42
CA ARG A 300 -13.09 4.39 -17.83
C ARG A 300 -12.21 5.19 -18.81
N GLU A 301 -11.42 6.16 -18.33
CA GLU A 301 -10.58 7.02 -19.15
C GLU A 301 -9.11 6.76 -18.80
N PRO A 302 -8.42 5.83 -19.49
CA PRO A 302 -7.09 5.36 -19.09
C PRO A 302 -6.01 6.45 -19.16
N ASP A 303 -6.25 7.54 -19.90
CA ASP A 303 -5.35 8.69 -20.02
C ASP A 303 -5.55 9.72 -18.89
N THR A 304 -6.54 9.53 -18.03
CA THR A 304 -6.86 10.41 -16.90
C THR A 304 -6.39 9.82 -15.59
N ALA A 305 -5.50 10.52 -14.89
CA ALA A 305 -4.98 10.12 -13.58
C ALA A 305 -4.72 11.32 -12.67
N TRP A 306 -4.78 11.08 -11.35
CA TRP A 306 -4.56 12.08 -10.29
C TRP A 306 -3.39 11.69 -9.40
N PHE A 307 -2.63 12.71 -8.96
CA PHE A 307 -1.47 12.58 -8.09
C PHE A 307 -1.49 13.65 -7.00
N VAL A 308 -0.79 13.40 -5.90
CA VAL A 308 -0.60 14.38 -4.83
C VAL A 308 0.91 14.61 -4.66
N PRO A 309 1.47 15.64 -5.31
CA PRO A 309 2.91 15.85 -5.35
C PRO A 309 3.47 16.34 -4.02
N ALA A 310 4.68 15.89 -3.70
CA ALA A 310 5.51 16.35 -2.60
C ALA A 310 6.90 16.75 -3.11
N VAL A 311 7.74 17.37 -2.26
CA VAL A 311 9.06 17.85 -2.67
C VAL A 311 9.99 16.71 -3.08
N LYS A 312 10.26 15.79 -2.15
CA LYS A 312 11.13 14.61 -2.35
C LYS A 312 11.10 13.72 -1.10
N ASP A 313 11.71 12.54 -1.17
CA ASP A 313 11.70 11.58 -0.05
C ASP A 313 12.31 12.15 1.24
N ALA A 314 13.42 12.85 1.16
CA ALA A 314 14.04 13.49 2.33
C ALA A 314 13.30 14.74 2.84
N CYS A 315 12.23 15.19 2.12
CA CYS A 315 11.43 16.37 2.47
C CYS A 315 9.97 16.14 2.06
N ARG A 316 9.24 15.37 2.88
CA ARG A 316 7.89 14.87 2.58
C ARG A 316 6.81 15.89 2.92
N ILE A 317 6.86 17.05 2.30
CA ILE A 317 5.87 18.13 2.40
C ILE A 317 5.47 18.61 1.01
N PRO A 318 4.34 19.34 0.87
CA PRO A 318 3.96 19.96 -0.39
C PRO A 318 5.03 20.90 -0.95
N VAL A 319 5.17 20.93 -2.28
CA VAL A 319 6.09 21.84 -2.97
C VAL A 319 5.71 23.30 -2.66
N ASP A 320 6.68 24.10 -2.23
CA ASP A 320 6.49 25.50 -1.81
C ASP A 320 5.41 25.68 -0.71
N GLY A 321 5.14 24.61 0.06
CA GLY A 321 4.07 24.60 1.04
C GLY A 321 2.67 24.68 0.41
N GLN A 322 2.52 24.49 -0.89
CA GLN A 322 1.23 24.55 -1.60
C GLN A 322 0.67 23.13 -1.78
N PHE A 323 -0.32 22.79 -0.99
CA PHE A 323 -0.98 21.50 -1.11
C PHE A 323 -1.91 21.51 -2.32
N VAL A 324 -1.60 20.65 -3.30
CA VAL A 324 -2.33 20.56 -4.57
C VAL A 324 -2.59 19.12 -4.96
N VAL A 325 -3.62 18.90 -5.76
CA VAL A 325 -3.81 17.68 -6.55
C VAL A 325 -3.49 18.01 -7.99
N THR A 326 -2.72 17.15 -8.65
CA THR A 326 -2.46 17.27 -10.09
C THR A 326 -3.25 16.23 -10.86
N ARG A 327 -3.76 16.58 -12.03
CA ARG A 327 -4.50 15.71 -12.93
C ARG A 327 -3.92 15.80 -14.33
N THR A 328 -3.74 14.66 -14.97
CA THR A 328 -3.58 14.56 -16.42
C THR A 328 -4.84 14.00 -17.06
N ARG A 329 -5.14 14.38 -18.30
CA ARG A 329 -6.21 13.81 -19.13
C ARG A 329 -5.71 13.33 -20.51
N ASP A 330 -4.42 13.40 -20.72
CA ASP A 330 -3.79 13.16 -22.02
C ASP A 330 -2.62 12.17 -21.94
N GLY A 331 -2.67 11.28 -20.95
CA GLY A 331 -1.66 10.24 -20.74
C GLY A 331 -0.33 10.77 -20.19
N GLY A 332 -0.36 11.89 -19.47
CA GLY A 332 0.81 12.46 -18.82
C GLY A 332 1.59 13.48 -19.65
N ARG A 333 1.05 13.93 -20.79
CA ARG A 333 1.68 14.99 -21.60
C ARG A 333 1.55 16.35 -20.97
N THR A 334 0.39 16.60 -20.33
CA THR A 334 0.14 17.83 -19.55
C THR A 334 -0.49 17.53 -18.20
N PHE A 335 -0.29 18.45 -17.23
CA PHE A 335 -0.86 18.36 -15.90
C PHE A 335 -1.55 19.67 -15.52
N GLU A 336 -2.78 19.55 -15.04
CA GLU A 336 -3.53 20.63 -14.40
C GLU A 336 -3.28 20.56 -12.88
N ARG A 337 -3.30 21.72 -12.20
CA ARG A 337 -3.15 21.80 -10.72
C ARG A 337 -4.41 22.37 -10.10
N PHE A 338 -4.88 21.74 -9.04
CA PHE A 338 -6.09 22.12 -8.31
C PHE A 338 -5.78 22.30 -6.82
N SER A 339 -6.23 23.43 -6.28
CA SER A 339 -6.09 23.78 -4.85
C SER A 339 -7.37 24.35 -4.24
N ASN A 340 -8.44 24.49 -5.01
CA ASN A 340 -9.72 25.02 -4.53
C ASN A 340 -10.28 24.15 -3.41
N GLY A 341 -10.49 24.71 -2.21
CA GLY A 341 -10.98 24.01 -1.03
C GLY A 341 -9.93 23.20 -0.28
N LEU A 342 -8.68 23.16 -0.78
CA LEU A 342 -7.52 22.62 -0.06
C LEU A 342 -6.90 23.69 0.87
N PRO A 343 -6.07 23.29 1.87
CA PRO A 343 -5.48 24.25 2.78
C PRO A 343 -4.58 25.26 2.06
N PRO A 344 -4.63 26.56 2.47
CA PRO A 344 -3.72 27.56 1.94
C PRO A 344 -2.28 27.31 2.37
N ALA A 345 -1.33 27.85 1.62
CA ALA A 345 0.07 27.82 2.02
C ALA A 345 0.32 28.67 3.30
N PRO A 346 1.20 28.22 4.22
CA PRO A 346 1.96 26.97 4.16
C PRO A 346 1.15 25.76 4.67
N ALA A 347 1.11 24.69 3.89
CA ALA A 347 0.53 23.41 4.26
C ALA A 347 1.61 22.33 4.42
N TYR A 348 1.38 21.37 5.29
CA TYR A 348 2.31 20.28 5.61
C TYR A 348 1.67 18.90 5.42
N ASP A 349 0.49 18.87 4.81
CA ASP A 349 -0.25 17.64 4.51
C ASP A 349 0.51 16.77 3.50
N LEU A 350 0.50 15.47 3.74
CA LEU A 350 1.03 14.46 2.84
C LEU A 350 -0.02 13.37 2.67
N VAL A 351 -0.16 12.84 1.47
CA VAL A 351 -1.08 11.74 1.19
C VAL A 351 -0.28 10.51 0.81
N TYR A 352 -0.38 9.46 1.63
CA TYR A 352 0.29 8.20 1.35
C TYR A 352 -0.54 7.34 0.39
N ARG A 353 0.11 6.38 -0.23
CA ARG A 353 -0.30 5.35 -1.20
C ARG A 353 -1.82 5.12 -1.35
N HIS A 354 -2.49 4.74 -0.24
CA HIS A 354 -3.92 4.40 -0.22
C HIS A 354 -4.81 5.54 0.28
N GLY A 355 -4.23 6.73 0.46
CA GLY A 355 -4.95 7.92 0.92
C GLY A 355 -5.69 8.69 -0.17
N LEU A 356 -5.63 8.27 -1.43
CA LEU A 356 -6.36 8.87 -2.56
C LEU A 356 -7.12 7.78 -3.29
N VAL A 357 -8.40 8.04 -3.59
CA VAL A 357 -9.28 7.12 -4.32
C VAL A 357 -10.24 7.89 -5.22
N VAL A 358 -10.61 7.28 -6.35
CA VAL A 358 -11.68 7.71 -7.25
C VAL A 358 -12.75 6.63 -7.28
N ASP A 359 -14.03 7.02 -7.36
CA ASP A 359 -15.15 6.09 -7.46
C ASP A 359 -15.39 5.60 -8.91
N ASP A 360 -16.30 4.65 -9.10
CA ASP A 360 -16.64 4.09 -10.41
C ASP A 360 -17.23 5.11 -11.39
N SER A 361 -17.73 6.25 -10.90
CA SER A 361 -18.17 7.33 -11.78
C SER A 361 -17.02 8.06 -12.45
N GLY A 362 -15.83 8.06 -11.83
CA GLY A 362 -14.66 8.81 -12.25
C GLY A 362 -14.71 10.29 -11.87
N THR A 363 -15.79 10.73 -11.21
CA THR A 363 -16.00 12.14 -10.86
C THR A 363 -15.86 12.41 -9.36
N ARG A 364 -16.16 11.43 -8.51
CA ARG A 364 -16.01 11.56 -7.07
C ARG A 364 -14.65 11.04 -6.63
N LEU A 365 -13.93 11.90 -5.91
CA LEU A 365 -12.65 11.53 -5.28
C LEU A 365 -12.74 11.75 -3.76
N ALA A 366 -11.96 10.97 -3.05
CA ALA A 366 -11.71 11.20 -1.63
C ALA A 366 -10.21 11.13 -1.34
N MET A 367 -9.75 11.98 -0.43
CA MET A 367 -8.35 12.11 -0.08
C MET A 367 -8.18 12.34 1.41
N GLY A 368 -7.36 11.51 2.05
CA GLY A 368 -7.01 11.61 3.46
C GLY A 368 -5.51 11.80 3.67
N SER A 369 -5.12 12.70 4.57
CA SER A 369 -3.73 13.05 4.82
C SER A 369 -3.14 12.43 6.08
N THR A 370 -1.81 12.45 6.16
CA THR A 370 -1.05 12.03 7.35
C THR A 370 -1.24 12.95 8.54
N THR A 371 -1.74 14.17 8.34
CA THR A 371 -2.08 15.13 9.40
C THR A 371 -3.51 14.94 9.92
N GLY A 372 -4.32 14.08 9.28
CA GLY A 372 -5.67 13.73 9.72
C GLY A 372 -6.77 14.58 9.07
N ALA A 373 -6.48 15.25 7.98
CA ALA A 373 -7.51 15.91 7.21
C ALA A 373 -8.09 14.97 6.14
N LEU A 374 -9.39 15.13 5.85
CA LEU A 374 -10.15 14.38 4.85
C LEU A 374 -10.89 15.35 3.95
N TRP A 375 -10.68 15.20 2.65
CA TRP A 375 -11.37 15.98 1.62
C TRP A 375 -12.08 15.06 0.63
N THR A 376 -13.15 15.57 0.04
CA THR A 376 -13.83 14.95 -1.10
C THR A 376 -14.02 15.94 -2.24
N SER A 377 -14.10 15.42 -3.45
CA SER A 377 -14.44 16.17 -4.66
C SER A 377 -15.57 15.43 -5.40
N ASN A 378 -16.45 16.16 -6.07
CA ASN A 378 -17.55 15.61 -6.88
C ASN A 378 -17.44 16.01 -8.37
N ASP A 379 -16.34 16.62 -8.77
CA ASP A 379 -16.11 17.19 -10.10
C ASP A 379 -14.73 16.82 -10.71
N GLY A 380 -14.27 15.62 -10.39
CA GLY A 380 -12.99 15.13 -10.93
C GLY A 380 -11.76 15.83 -10.33
N GLY A 381 -11.87 16.31 -9.09
CA GLY A 381 -10.75 16.90 -8.35
C GLY A 381 -10.53 18.40 -8.60
N GLU A 382 -11.44 19.08 -9.28
CA GLU A 382 -11.32 20.54 -9.54
C GLU A 382 -11.60 21.37 -8.30
N ASN A 383 -12.64 20.98 -7.54
CA ASN A 383 -12.98 21.59 -6.26
C ASN A 383 -13.01 20.52 -5.15
N TRP A 384 -12.41 20.85 -4.01
CA TRP A 384 -12.33 19.99 -2.86
C TRP A 384 -13.13 20.55 -1.69
N ARG A 385 -13.83 19.68 -1.00
CA ARG A 385 -14.56 20.01 0.22
C ARG A 385 -13.89 19.35 1.41
N LEU A 386 -13.49 20.14 2.39
CA LEU A 386 -13.01 19.63 3.67
C LEU A 386 -14.18 18.97 4.43
N ILE A 387 -14.02 17.68 4.74
CA ILE A 387 -14.98 16.90 5.54
C ILE A 387 -14.59 16.96 7.00
N SER A 388 -13.30 16.80 7.31
CA SER A 388 -12.76 16.92 8.66
C SER A 388 -11.29 17.32 8.60
N ALA A 389 -10.86 18.18 9.52
CA ALA A 389 -9.45 18.51 9.74
C ALA A 389 -8.86 17.83 11.00
N HIS A 390 -9.64 16.97 11.66
CA HIS A 390 -9.33 16.49 13.02
C HIS A 390 -9.44 14.96 13.16
N LEU A 391 -9.44 14.23 12.05
CA LEU A 391 -9.28 12.78 12.10
C LEU A 391 -7.86 12.43 12.57
N PRO A 392 -7.65 11.23 13.10
CA PRO A 392 -6.29 10.70 13.24
C PRO A 392 -5.62 10.57 11.85
N PRO A 393 -4.28 10.45 11.77
CA PRO A 393 -3.58 10.18 10.53
C PRO A 393 -4.28 9.11 9.68
N VAL A 394 -4.58 9.44 8.42
CA VAL A 394 -5.31 8.57 7.51
C VAL A 394 -4.34 7.64 6.78
N TYR A 395 -4.63 6.35 6.77
CA TYR A 395 -3.83 5.32 6.12
C TYR A 395 -4.43 4.83 4.81
N CYS A 396 -5.75 4.66 4.76
CA CYS A 396 -6.45 4.16 3.59
C CYS A 396 -7.85 4.78 3.49
N VAL A 397 -8.24 5.09 2.26
CA VAL A 397 -9.58 5.58 1.92
C VAL A 397 -10.15 4.72 0.81
N ARG A 398 -11.42 4.26 0.96
CA ARG A 398 -12.13 3.45 -0.04
C ARG A 398 -13.59 3.91 -0.14
N PHE A 399 -14.12 3.96 -1.36
CA PHE A 399 -15.57 3.96 -1.57
C PHE A 399 -16.11 2.54 -1.40
N GLY A 400 -17.32 2.40 -0.77
CA GLY A 400 -17.91 1.08 -0.50
C GLY A 400 -19.44 1.06 -0.47
#